data_a1ac720cc4387e8a866d97637997ead0
#
_entry.id   a1ac720cc4387e8a866d97637997ead0
#
_cell.length_a   1.000
_cell.length_b   1.000
_cell.length_c   1.000
_cell.angle_alpha   90.00
_cell.angle_beta   90.00
_cell.angle_gamma   90.00
#
_symmetry.space_group_name_H-M   'P 1'
#
loop_
_entity.id
_entity.type
_entity.pdbx_description
1 polymer ?
#
loop_
_entity_poly.entity_id
_entity_poly.type
_entity_poly.pdbx_seq_one_letter_code
_entity_poly.pdbx_strand_id
1 'polypeptide(L)'
;EMNTNSIKIVVGSWGSYNECNDRALGSKWLDLSDYNDWEEIKEELEKEGFELNGMDEELFIQDCEGISGFNGDFMHPEKLFNICKESGILDDEYKYKTAKAYLEAMGWSDFEDLVEDKGESWDDDIYFYEGMTVEEVLEEMVEECYPDIDFDKLGWVGNYITIDYEAMARDADGYYEVSDGTIEIR
;
A
#
# COMPACT_ATOMS: atom_id res chain seq x y z
N GLU A 1 -9.19 20.20 -4.62
CA GLU A 1 -8.24 19.16 -5.06
C GLU A 1 -8.70 17.85 -4.45
N MET A 2 -8.98 16.84 -5.26
CA MET A 2 -9.27 15.51 -4.73
C MET A 2 -7.97 14.98 -4.14
N ASN A 3 -7.99 14.63 -2.84
CA ASN A 3 -6.86 13.99 -2.18
C ASN A 3 -6.70 12.60 -2.81
N THR A 4 -5.63 12.40 -3.57
CA THR A 4 -5.36 11.12 -4.28
C THR A 4 -5.01 9.99 -3.33
N ASN A 5 -4.73 10.30 -2.07
CA ASN A 5 -4.29 9.37 -1.02
C ASN A 5 -5.43 8.97 -0.07
N SER A 6 -6.68 9.16 -0.49
CA SER A 6 -7.84 8.87 0.34
C SER A 6 -8.05 7.36 0.50
N ILE A 7 -7.97 6.90 1.74
CA ILE A 7 -8.38 5.55 2.14
C ILE A 7 -9.70 5.69 2.89
N LYS A 8 -10.75 5.09 2.35
CA LYS A 8 -12.09 5.14 2.93
C LYS A 8 -12.57 3.76 3.31
N ILE A 9 -13.26 3.68 4.43
CA ILE A 9 -13.85 2.43 4.90
C ILE A 9 -15.34 2.62 5.25
N VAL A 10 -16.08 1.53 5.15
CA VAL A 10 -17.40 1.37 5.77
C VAL A 10 -17.22 0.38 6.92
N VAL A 11 -17.54 0.82 8.12
CA VAL A 11 -17.48 -0.02 9.33
C VAL A 11 -18.82 -0.70 9.54
N GLY A 12 -18.79 -2.02 9.66
CA GLY A 12 -19.94 -2.83 10.07
C GLY A 12 -19.74 -3.40 11.47
N SER A 13 -20.81 -3.97 12.01
CA SER A 13 -20.82 -4.71 13.28
C SER A 13 -21.48 -6.05 13.07
N TRP A 14 -20.88 -7.11 13.62
CA TRP A 14 -21.47 -8.45 13.54
C TRP A 14 -22.80 -8.54 14.27
N GLY A 15 -22.96 -7.80 15.39
CA GLY A 15 -24.23 -7.74 16.12
C GLY A 15 -25.36 -7.17 15.26
N SER A 16 -25.15 -6.00 14.68
CA SER A 16 -26.16 -5.36 13.82
C SER A 16 -26.39 -6.12 12.51
N TYR A 17 -25.34 -6.70 11.93
CA TYR A 17 -25.47 -7.53 10.73
C TYR A 17 -26.34 -8.77 10.97
N ASN A 18 -26.11 -9.49 12.07
CA ASN A 18 -26.86 -10.69 12.42
C ASN A 18 -28.32 -10.40 12.78
N GLU A 19 -28.60 -9.26 13.41
CA GLU A 19 -29.96 -8.82 13.77
C GLU A 19 -30.71 -8.17 12.58
N CYS A 20 -30.02 -7.95 11.45
CA CYS A 20 -30.61 -7.30 10.26
C CYS A 20 -31.28 -5.96 10.58
N ASN A 21 -30.70 -5.18 11.51
CA ASN A 21 -31.22 -3.88 11.89
C ASN A 21 -30.76 -2.77 10.91
N ASP A 22 -31.12 -1.50 11.19
CA ASP A 22 -30.82 -0.38 10.31
C ASP A 22 -29.30 -0.16 10.10
N ARG A 23 -28.44 -0.61 11.04
CA ARG A 23 -26.98 -0.54 10.95
C ARG A 23 -26.35 -1.74 10.25
N ALA A 24 -27.12 -2.73 9.81
CA ALA A 24 -26.62 -3.90 9.08
C ALA A 24 -25.96 -3.54 7.74
N LEU A 25 -26.26 -2.35 7.20
CA LEU A 25 -25.62 -1.80 6.00
C LEU A 25 -24.27 -1.11 6.29
N GLY A 26 -23.83 -1.07 7.54
CA GLY A 26 -22.63 -0.40 8.00
C GLY A 26 -22.78 1.11 8.19
N SER A 27 -21.66 1.76 8.50
CA SER A 27 -21.57 3.21 8.65
C SER A 27 -21.64 3.91 7.28
N LYS A 28 -21.70 5.23 7.29
CA LYS A 28 -21.28 6.01 6.10
C LYS A 28 -19.81 5.72 5.77
N TRP A 29 -19.37 6.16 4.59
CA TRP A 29 -17.97 6.16 4.22
C TRP A 29 -17.17 7.09 5.15
N LEU A 30 -16.14 6.54 5.79
CA LEU A 30 -15.20 7.26 6.65
C LEU A 30 -13.87 7.39 5.92
N ASP A 31 -13.45 8.63 5.63
CA ASP A 31 -12.10 8.88 5.11
C ASP A 31 -11.12 8.89 6.28
N LEU A 32 -10.15 7.97 6.28
CA LEU A 32 -9.24 7.80 7.40
C LEU A 32 -8.35 9.04 7.63
N SER A 33 -8.14 9.86 6.61
CA SER A 33 -7.37 11.09 6.73
C SER A 33 -8.07 12.22 7.50
N ASP A 34 -9.41 12.11 7.65
CA ASP A 34 -10.20 13.12 8.37
C ASP A 34 -10.10 12.99 9.91
N TYR A 35 -9.50 11.91 10.41
CA TYR A 35 -9.46 11.58 11.83
C TYR A 35 -8.01 11.56 12.37
N ASN A 36 -7.83 12.08 13.58
CA ASN A 36 -6.52 12.08 14.25
C ASN A 36 -6.25 10.79 15.01
N ASP A 37 -7.26 10.20 15.60
CA ASP A 37 -7.18 8.96 16.36
C ASP A 37 -8.45 8.10 16.22
N TRP A 38 -8.38 6.88 16.73
CA TRP A 38 -9.49 5.94 16.67
C TRP A 38 -10.70 6.36 17.52
N GLU A 39 -10.50 7.14 18.57
CA GLU A 39 -11.59 7.64 19.41
C GLU A 39 -12.52 8.57 18.62
N GLU A 40 -11.97 9.42 17.74
CA GLU A 40 -12.78 10.28 16.85
C GLU A 40 -13.68 9.46 15.93
N ILE A 41 -13.17 8.32 15.41
CA ILE A 41 -13.98 7.39 14.60
C ILE A 41 -15.07 6.73 15.43
N LYS A 42 -14.77 6.32 16.67
CA LYS A 42 -15.80 5.76 17.58
C LYS A 42 -16.90 6.76 17.87
N GLU A 43 -16.53 8.01 18.15
CA GLU A 43 -17.53 9.07 18.35
C GLU A 43 -18.43 9.26 17.13
N GLU A 44 -17.89 9.14 15.93
CA GLU A 44 -18.67 9.25 14.70
C GLU A 44 -19.63 8.07 14.52
N LEU A 45 -19.16 6.83 14.80
CA LEU A 45 -20.00 5.64 14.78
C LEU A 45 -21.12 5.73 15.82
N GLU A 46 -20.85 6.22 17.02
CA GLU A 46 -21.88 6.43 18.07
C GLU A 46 -22.93 7.46 17.65
N LYS A 47 -22.53 8.54 16.95
CA LYS A 47 -23.47 9.51 16.36
C LYS A 47 -24.38 8.88 15.30
N GLU A 48 -23.90 7.86 14.60
CA GLU A 48 -24.69 7.07 13.64
C GLU A 48 -25.57 6.01 14.34
N GLY A 49 -25.47 5.88 15.66
CA GLY A 49 -26.28 4.99 16.47
C GLY A 49 -25.67 3.62 16.75
N PHE A 50 -24.37 3.44 16.52
CA PHE A 50 -23.66 2.22 16.92
C PHE A 50 -23.55 2.14 18.44
N GLU A 51 -23.84 0.97 19.00
CA GLU A 51 -23.74 0.67 20.43
C GLU A 51 -22.42 -0.07 20.72
N LEU A 52 -21.29 0.65 20.72
CA LEU A 52 -19.94 0.08 20.77
C LEU A 52 -19.63 -0.69 22.06
N ASN A 53 -20.33 -0.41 23.17
CA ASN A 53 -20.24 -1.15 24.44
C ASN A 53 -21.39 -2.15 24.61
N GLY A 54 -22.06 -2.54 23.53
CA GLY A 54 -23.22 -3.39 23.54
C GLY A 54 -23.32 -4.25 22.29
N MET A 55 -24.38 -4.06 21.50
CA MET A 55 -24.65 -4.89 20.33
C MET A 55 -23.57 -4.79 19.26
N ASP A 56 -22.91 -3.64 19.13
CA ASP A 56 -21.94 -3.32 18.08
C ASP A 56 -20.49 -3.37 18.58
N GLU A 57 -20.19 -4.19 19.60
CA GLU A 57 -18.84 -4.33 20.17
C GLU A 57 -17.85 -4.95 19.16
N GLU A 58 -18.29 -5.90 18.34
CA GLU A 58 -17.46 -6.59 17.37
C GLU A 58 -17.56 -5.92 16.00
N LEU A 59 -16.61 -5.01 15.70
CA LEU A 59 -16.53 -4.28 14.44
C LEU A 59 -15.76 -5.04 13.38
N PHE A 60 -16.13 -4.80 12.12
CA PHE A 60 -15.39 -5.28 10.96
C PHE A 60 -15.42 -4.23 9.83
N ILE A 61 -14.53 -4.37 8.84
CA ILE A 61 -14.56 -3.53 7.64
C ILE A 61 -15.52 -4.16 6.65
N GLN A 62 -16.61 -3.45 6.36
CA GLN A 62 -17.64 -3.92 5.43
C GLN A 62 -17.30 -3.60 3.99
N ASP A 63 -16.64 -2.46 3.74
CA ASP A 63 -16.17 -2.04 2.44
C ASP A 63 -14.94 -1.12 2.58
N CYS A 64 -14.08 -1.06 1.56
CA CYS A 64 -12.86 -0.28 1.58
C CYS A 64 -12.51 0.25 0.18
N GLU A 65 -12.15 1.52 0.08
CA GLU A 65 -11.61 2.16 -1.11
C GLU A 65 -10.20 2.72 -0.86
N GLY A 66 -9.39 2.77 -1.93
CA GLY A 66 -8.06 3.39 -1.93
C GLY A 66 -6.91 2.45 -1.63
N ILE A 67 -7.15 1.26 -1.09
CA ILE A 67 -6.14 0.23 -0.83
C ILE A 67 -6.57 -1.09 -1.47
N SER A 68 -5.70 -1.69 -2.27
CA SER A 68 -5.90 -3.00 -2.89
C SER A 68 -5.24 -4.11 -2.07
N GLY A 69 -5.70 -5.35 -2.25
CA GLY A 69 -5.14 -6.52 -1.56
C GLY A 69 -5.57 -6.68 -0.10
N PHE A 70 -6.46 -5.81 0.35
CA PHE A 70 -7.05 -5.85 1.67
C PHE A 70 -8.15 -6.93 1.76
N ASN A 71 -8.11 -7.76 2.79
CA ASN A 71 -9.18 -8.71 3.10
C ASN A 71 -9.97 -8.23 4.33
N GLY A 72 -11.04 -7.47 4.07
CA GLY A 72 -11.85 -6.79 5.08
C GLY A 72 -12.47 -7.68 6.14
N ASP A 73 -12.72 -8.97 5.82
CA ASP A 73 -13.39 -9.89 6.72
C ASP A 73 -12.54 -10.27 7.95
N PHE A 74 -11.22 -10.05 7.91
CA PHE A 74 -10.29 -10.51 8.95
C PHE A 74 -9.57 -9.39 9.70
N MET A 75 -9.76 -8.13 9.33
CA MET A 75 -9.10 -7.02 10.00
C MET A 75 -10.07 -6.16 10.77
N HIS A 76 -9.76 -5.90 12.06
CA HIS A 76 -10.49 -4.91 12.83
C HIS A 76 -10.22 -3.49 12.29
N PRO A 77 -11.24 -2.63 12.14
CA PRO A 77 -11.06 -1.28 11.58
C PRO A 77 -10.02 -0.42 12.29
N GLU A 78 -9.92 -0.52 13.62
CA GLU A 78 -8.90 0.16 14.42
C GLU A 78 -7.50 -0.26 14.03
N LYS A 79 -7.27 -1.54 13.76
CA LYS A 79 -5.96 -2.04 13.34
C LYS A 79 -5.55 -1.44 12.00
N LEU A 80 -6.46 -1.42 11.02
CA LEU A 80 -6.21 -0.78 9.74
C LEU A 80 -5.89 0.71 9.90
N PHE A 81 -6.71 1.43 10.68
CA PHE A 81 -6.50 2.85 10.94
C PHE A 81 -5.11 3.11 11.54
N ASN A 82 -4.72 2.34 12.56
CA ASN A 82 -3.43 2.48 13.23
C ASN A 82 -2.27 2.22 12.27
N ILE A 83 -2.33 1.17 11.44
CA ILE A 83 -1.31 0.87 10.43
C ILE A 83 -1.20 2.03 9.43
N CYS A 84 -2.32 2.55 8.93
CA CYS A 84 -2.34 3.68 8.00
C CYS A 84 -1.74 4.95 8.62
N LYS A 85 -2.01 5.22 9.90
CA LYS A 85 -1.42 6.37 10.62
C LYS A 85 0.06 6.17 10.88
N GLU A 86 0.46 5.02 11.43
CA GLU A 86 1.84 4.72 11.80
C GLU A 86 2.77 4.66 10.59
N SER A 87 2.29 4.16 9.47
CA SER A 87 3.05 4.13 8.21
C SER A 87 3.19 5.49 7.52
N GLY A 88 2.39 6.49 7.90
CA GLY A 88 2.38 7.82 7.27
C GLY A 88 1.74 7.87 5.87
N ILE A 89 1.07 6.81 5.43
CA ILE A 89 0.50 6.73 4.06
C ILE A 89 -0.69 7.67 3.85
N LEU A 90 -1.34 8.14 4.90
CA LEU A 90 -2.45 9.07 4.81
C LEU A 90 -2.00 10.51 4.51
N ASP A 91 -0.75 10.84 4.86
CA ASP A 91 -0.22 12.20 4.81
C ASP A 91 0.83 12.40 3.70
N ASP A 92 1.40 11.30 3.15
CA ASP A 92 2.46 11.32 2.15
C ASP A 92 2.07 10.53 0.88
N GLU A 93 2.04 11.23 -0.27
CA GLU A 93 1.65 10.64 -1.57
C GLU A 93 2.63 9.55 -2.02
N TYR A 94 3.94 9.76 -1.82
CA TYR A 94 4.94 8.78 -2.20
C TYR A 94 4.81 7.50 -1.36
N LYS A 95 4.67 7.64 -0.04
CA LYS A 95 4.41 6.51 0.86
C LYS A 95 3.14 5.76 0.50
N TYR A 96 2.06 6.48 0.16
CA TYR A 96 0.81 5.86 -0.28
C TYR A 96 0.99 5.02 -1.55
N LYS A 97 1.64 5.56 -2.59
CA LYS A 97 1.92 4.84 -3.84
C LYS A 97 2.85 3.64 -3.62
N THR A 98 3.88 3.82 -2.80
CA THR A 98 4.82 2.75 -2.44
C THR A 98 4.12 1.64 -1.66
N ALA A 99 3.24 1.99 -0.71
CA ALA A 99 2.45 1.01 0.04
C ALA A 99 1.51 0.22 -0.87
N LYS A 100 0.81 0.87 -1.82
CA LYS A 100 -0.01 0.17 -2.81
C LYS A 100 0.80 -0.85 -3.60
N ALA A 101 1.96 -0.46 -4.10
CA ALA A 101 2.87 -1.33 -4.84
C ALA A 101 3.38 -2.49 -3.96
N TYR A 102 3.75 -2.22 -2.71
CA TYR A 102 4.20 -3.23 -1.77
C TYR A 102 3.09 -4.25 -1.44
N LEU A 103 1.87 -3.77 -1.18
CA LEU A 103 0.72 -4.61 -0.91
C LEU A 103 0.36 -5.52 -2.09
N GLU A 104 0.50 -5.03 -3.33
CA GLU A 104 0.30 -5.85 -4.52
C GLU A 104 1.37 -6.95 -4.66
N ALA A 105 2.62 -6.64 -4.35
CA ALA A 105 3.75 -7.56 -4.47
C ALA A 105 3.82 -8.58 -3.32
N MET A 106 3.62 -8.14 -2.08
CA MET A 106 3.90 -8.91 -0.86
C MET A 106 2.65 -9.24 -0.02
N GLY A 107 1.62 -8.39 -0.09
CA GLY A 107 0.37 -8.56 0.65
C GLY A 107 0.35 -7.89 2.03
N TRP A 108 -0.82 -7.97 2.68
CA TRP A 108 -1.09 -7.27 3.94
C TRP A 108 -0.30 -7.79 5.13
N SER A 109 -0.12 -9.10 5.24
CA SER A 109 0.60 -9.68 6.39
C SER A 109 2.03 -9.14 6.48
N ASP A 110 2.72 -9.12 5.33
CA ASP A 110 4.10 -8.65 5.27
C ASP A 110 4.19 -7.13 5.48
N PHE A 111 3.22 -6.36 4.97
CA PHE A 111 3.14 -4.92 5.21
C PHE A 111 2.87 -4.58 6.68
N GLU A 112 1.93 -5.30 7.31
CA GLU A 112 1.63 -5.16 8.73
C GLU A 112 2.86 -5.41 9.59
N ASP A 113 3.52 -6.56 9.39
CA ASP A 113 4.74 -6.93 10.11
C ASP A 113 5.86 -5.88 9.93
N LEU A 114 6.00 -5.36 8.71
CA LEU A 114 6.99 -4.34 8.37
C LEU A 114 6.72 -3.00 9.08
N VAL A 115 5.46 -2.55 9.11
CA VAL A 115 5.07 -1.31 9.82
C VAL A 115 5.17 -1.49 11.33
N GLU A 116 4.78 -2.64 11.88
CA GLU A 116 4.93 -2.95 13.31
C GLU A 116 6.40 -2.97 13.74
N ASP A 117 7.32 -3.41 12.87
CA ASP A 117 8.76 -3.46 13.17
C ASP A 117 9.45 -2.10 13.00
N LYS A 118 9.16 -1.36 11.92
CA LYS A 118 9.91 -0.15 11.51
C LYS A 118 9.12 1.16 11.69
N GLY A 119 7.83 1.12 11.93
CA GLY A 119 6.98 2.31 12.03
C GLY A 119 7.01 3.16 10.77
N GLU A 120 7.16 4.48 10.90
CA GLU A 120 7.25 5.42 9.78
C GLU A 120 8.44 5.18 8.83
N SER A 121 9.47 4.45 9.26
CA SER A 121 10.66 4.11 8.46
C SER A 121 10.51 2.80 7.67
N TRP A 122 9.31 2.30 7.53
CA TRP A 122 9.04 1.03 6.84
C TRP A 122 9.53 1.01 5.40
N ASP A 123 9.56 2.18 4.73
CA ASP A 123 9.93 2.36 3.33
C ASP A 123 11.42 2.71 3.10
N ASP A 124 12.28 2.74 4.14
CA ASP A 124 13.68 3.14 4.01
C ASP A 124 14.48 2.30 3.00
N ASP A 125 14.14 1.02 2.86
CA ASP A 125 14.79 0.08 1.93
C ASP A 125 13.86 -0.32 0.76
N ILE A 126 12.82 0.47 0.49
CA ILE A 126 11.81 0.19 -0.54
C ILE A 126 11.71 1.35 -1.51
N TYR A 127 11.82 1.06 -2.81
CA TYR A 127 11.81 2.07 -3.87
C TYR A 127 10.72 1.73 -4.89
N PHE A 128 9.84 2.69 -5.16
CA PHE A 128 8.79 2.54 -6.16
C PHE A 128 9.10 3.37 -7.40
N TYR A 129 9.18 2.70 -8.54
CA TYR A 129 9.44 3.27 -9.86
C TYR A 129 8.14 3.27 -10.67
N GLU A 130 7.41 4.39 -10.57
CA GLU A 130 6.10 4.55 -11.19
C GLU A 130 6.21 4.50 -12.73
N GLY A 131 5.43 3.62 -13.34
CA GLY A 131 5.33 3.48 -14.81
C GLY A 131 6.50 2.78 -15.47
N MET A 132 7.46 2.24 -14.72
CA MET A 132 8.65 1.58 -15.27
C MET A 132 8.56 0.06 -15.12
N THR A 133 9.04 -0.67 -16.13
CA THR A 133 9.29 -2.11 -16.04
C THR A 133 10.58 -2.40 -15.29
N VAL A 134 10.81 -3.65 -14.87
CA VAL A 134 12.08 -4.06 -14.23
C VAL A 134 13.27 -3.80 -15.17
N GLU A 135 13.13 -4.07 -16.46
CA GLU A 135 14.18 -3.83 -17.46
C GLU A 135 14.57 -2.35 -17.53
N GLU A 136 13.56 -1.45 -17.56
CA GLU A 136 13.79 0.00 -17.58
C GLU A 136 14.49 0.50 -16.31
N VAL A 137 14.09 -0.02 -15.14
CA VAL A 137 14.75 0.31 -13.86
C VAL A 137 16.22 -0.15 -13.87
N LEU A 138 16.48 -1.36 -14.36
CA LEU A 138 17.85 -1.89 -14.45
C LEU A 138 18.69 -1.15 -15.48
N GLU A 139 18.09 -0.71 -16.59
CA GLU A 139 18.75 0.13 -17.59
C GLU A 139 19.23 1.46 -16.97
N GLU A 140 18.35 2.19 -16.29
CA GLU A 140 18.71 3.41 -15.57
C GLU A 140 19.79 3.15 -14.51
N MET A 141 19.67 2.07 -13.72
CA MET A 141 20.67 1.70 -12.72
C MET A 141 22.04 1.45 -13.35
N VAL A 142 22.10 0.76 -14.49
CA VAL A 142 23.37 0.49 -15.19
C VAL A 142 23.96 1.79 -15.72
N GLU A 143 23.16 2.68 -16.31
CA GLU A 143 23.65 3.98 -16.80
C GLU A 143 24.22 4.85 -15.68
N GLU A 144 23.56 4.86 -14.50
CA GLU A 144 24.00 5.63 -13.35
C GLU A 144 25.25 5.04 -12.65
N CYS A 145 25.24 3.72 -12.42
CA CYS A 145 26.27 3.05 -11.64
C CYS A 145 27.52 2.72 -12.48
N TYR A 146 27.36 2.57 -13.78
CA TYR A 146 28.44 2.15 -14.70
C TYR A 146 28.58 3.09 -15.91
N PRO A 147 28.77 4.40 -15.70
CA PRO A 147 28.83 5.40 -16.79
C PRO A 147 30.03 5.21 -17.72
N ASP A 148 31.03 4.42 -17.33
CA ASP A 148 32.23 4.12 -18.11
C ASP A 148 32.03 2.97 -19.10
N ILE A 149 30.88 2.28 -19.09
CA ILE A 149 30.55 1.27 -20.10
C ILE A 149 30.28 1.99 -21.42
N ASP A 150 31.25 1.88 -22.33
CA ASP A 150 31.25 2.52 -23.65
C ASP A 150 31.69 1.51 -24.71
N PHE A 151 30.70 0.89 -25.35
CA PHE A 151 30.99 -0.11 -26.40
C PHE A 151 31.62 0.49 -27.66
N ASP A 152 31.46 1.80 -27.89
CA ASP A 152 32.06 2.49 -29.02
C ASP A 152 33.61 2.44 -28.95
N LYS A 153 34.21 2.35 -27.76
CA LYS A 153 35.64 2.15 -27.55
C LYS A 153 36.19 0.83 -28.12
N LEU A 154 35.29 -0.13 -28.38
CA LEU A 154 35.60 -1.44 -28.95
C LEU A 154 35.62 -1.41 -30.48
N GLY A 155 35.41 -0.24 -31.10
CA GLY A 155 35.35 -0.07 -32.55
C GLY A 155 34.18 -0.82 -33.16
N TRP A 156 34.37 -1.43 -34.34
CA TRP A 156 33.26 -2.11 -35.03
C TRP A 156 32.64 -3.28 -34.25
N VAL A 157 33.38 -3.90 -33.34
CA VAL A 157 32.87 -5.00 -32.48
C VAL A 157 31.83 -4.50 -31.53
N GLY A 158 31.95 -3.26 -31.04
CA GLY A 158 31.00 -2.64 -30.10
C GLY A 158 29.57 -2.60 -30.65
N ASN A 159 29.42 -2.49 -31.99
CA ASN A 159 28.09 -2.51 -32.63
C ASN A 159 27.32 -3.83 -32.47
N TYR A 160 27.97 -4.88 -32.02
CA TYR A 160 27.40 -6.21 -31.82
C TYR A 160 27.27 -6.61 -30.33
N ILE A 161 27.62 -5.68 -29.43
CA ILE A 161 27.55 -5.90 -27.98
C ILE A 161 26.40 -5.06 -27.42
N THR A 162 25.48 -5.70 -26.75
CA THR A 162 24.38 -5.06 -26.01
C THR A 162 24.28 -5.69 -24.64
N ILE A 163 23.73 -4.94 -23.69
CA ILE A 163 23.34 -5.48 -22.38
C ILE A 163 21.99 -6.17 -22.56
N ASP A 164 21.87 -7.39 -22.07
CA ASP A 164 20.63 -8.16 -22.08
C ASP A 164 19.84 -7.84 -20.81
N TYR A 165 19.06 -6.75 -20.84
CA TYR A 165 18.25 -6.30 -19.71
C TYR A 165 17.11 -7.26 -19.41
N GLU A 166 16.57 -7.98 -20.41
CA GLU A 166 15.56 -9.02 -20.20
C GLU A 166 16.12 -10.17 -19.35
N ALA A 167 17.34 -10.62 -19.65
CA ALA A 167 18.01 -11.63 -18.84
C ALA A 167 18.32 -11.09 -17.42
N MET A 168 18.77 -9.84 -17.32
CA MET A 168 19.02 -9.22 -16.02
C MET A 168 17.76 -9.14 -15.18
N ALA A 169 16.63 -8.71 -15.76
CA ALA A 169 15.35 -8.60 -15.07
C ALA A 169 14.85 -9.95 -14.55
N ARG A 170 15.03 -11.02 -15.33
CA ARG A 170 14.65 -12.37 -14.92
C ARG A 170 15.49 -12.89 -13.74
N ASP A 171 16.75 -12.50 -13.66
CA ASP A 171 17.71 -12.98 -12.66
C ASP A 171 17.85 -12.02 -11.47
N ALA A 172 17.21 -10.83 -11.52
CA ALA A 172 17.26 -9.82 -10.47
C ALA A 172 16.38 -10.20 -9.28
N ASP A 173 16.96 -10.27 -8.09
CA ASP A 173 16.21 -10.45 -6.83
C ASP A 173 15.76 -9.10 -6.27
N GLY A 174 14.60 -9.09 -5.60
CA GLY A 174 14.08 -7.91 -4.92
C GLY A 174 13.32 -6.93 -5.82
N TYR A 175 13.19 -7.20 -7.12
CA TYR A 175 12.41 -6.40 -8.07
C TYR A 175 11.11 -7.10 -8.42
N TYR A 176 9.98 -6.40 -8.27
CA TYR A 176 8.65 -6.95 -8.53
C TYR A 176 7.87 -5.99 -9.43
N GLU A 177 7.36 -6.49 -10.55
CA GLU A 177 6.40 -5.73 -11.36
C GLU A 177 5.04 -5.71 -10.67
N VAL A 178 4.44 -4.53 -10.66
CA VAL A 178 3.10 -4.26 -10.13
C VAL A 178 2.30 -3.47 -11.16
N SER A 179 0.99 -3.30 -10.93
CA SER A 179 0.08 -2.66 -11.91
C SER A 179 0.56 -1.28 -12.36
N ASP A 180 1.13 -0.49 -11.44
CA ASP A 180 1.50 0.91 -11.68
C ASP A 180 3.03 1.12 -11.87
N GLY A 181 3.83 0.04 -11.96
CA GLY A 181 5.28 0.16 -12.15
C GLY A 181 6.07 -1.02 -11.59
N THR A 182 7.23 -0.72 -11.01
CA THR A 182 8.13 -1.69 -10.38
C THR A 182 8.45 -1.27 -8.95
N ILE A 183 8.45 -2.22 -8.03
CA ILE A 183 8.93 -2.02 -6.66
C ILE A 183 10.23 -2.79 -6.44
N GLU A 184 11.22 -2.13 -5.84
CA GLU A 184 12.48 -2.71 -5.38
C GLU A 184 12.46 -2.80 -3.86
N ILE A 185 12.76 -3.97 -3.31
CA ILE A 185 12.85 -4.26 -1.87
C ILE A 185 14.28 -4.73 -1.59
N ARG A 186 15.04 -3.99 -0.79
CA ARG A 186 16.44 -4.27 -0.45
C ARG A 186 16.60 -4.92 0.91
#